data_588fcbe32566c32c88160851bf9e5fb1
#
_entry.id   588fcbe32566c32c88160851bf9e5fb1
#
_cell.length_a   1.000
_cell.length_b   1.000
_cell.length_c   1.000
_cell.angle_alpha   90.00
_cell.angle_beta   90.00
_cell.angle_gamma   90.00
#
_symmetry.space_group_name_H-M   'P 1'
#
loop_
_entity.id
_entity.type
_entity.pdbx_description
1 polymer ?
#
loop_
_entity_poly.entity_id
_entity_poly.type
_entity_poly.pdbx_seq_one_letter_code
_entity_poly.pdbx_strand_id
1 'polypeptide(L)' 'MPAKLDRCVRKVMRKGYDKQSAYAICSTSTGWKRAKGGKWVKRK' A
#
# COMPACT_ATOMS: atom_id res chain seq x y z
N MET A 1 8.73 1.73 4.39
CA MET A 1 7.38 1.90 3.85
C MET A 1 6.74 3.14 4.48
N PRO A 2 6.07 3.98 3.67
CA PRO A 2 5.48 5.20 4.23
C PRO A 2 4.41 4.90 5.27
N ALA A 3 4.32 5.75 6.28
CA ALA A 3 3.36 5.56 7.35
C ALA A 3 1.92 5.57 6.84
N LYS A 4 1.64 6.43 5.87
CA LYS A 4 0.30 6.50 5.28
C LYS A 4 -0.08 5.19 4.62
N LEU A 5 0.85 4.58 3.91
CA LEU A 5 0.61 3.30 3.26
C LEU A 5 0.39 2.20 4.27
N ASP A 6 1.20 2.20 5.32
CA ASP A 6 1.09 1.21 6.38
C ASP A 6 -0.29 1.27 7.05
N ARG A 7 -0.75 2.47 7.37
CA ARG A 7 -2.06 2.66 7.97
C ARG A 7 -3.17 2.17 7.05
N CYS A 8 -3.06 2.51 5.76
CA CYS A 8 -4.05 2.09 4.78
C CYS A 8 -4.12 0.57 4.69
N VAL A 9 -2.97 -0.08 4.60
CA VAL A 9 -2.90 -1.53 4.52
C VAL A 9 -3.56 -2.18 5.73
N ARG A 10 -3.24 -1.69 6.92
CA ARG A 10 -3.84 -2.24 8.14
C ARG A 10 -5.35 -2.09 8.14
N LYS A 11 -5.83 -0.93 7.71
CA LYS A 11 -7.26 -0.67 7.65
C LYS A 11 -7.97 -1.62 6.69
N VAL A 12 -7.38 -1.80 5.52
CA VAL A 12 -7.96 -2.68 4.50
C VAL A 12 -7.95 -4.13 4.97
N MET A 13 -6.86 -4.55 5.60
CA MET A 13 -6.78 -5.92 6.13
C MET A 13 -7.85 -6.20 7.16
N ARG A 14 -8.21 -5.21 7.94
CA ARG A 14 -9.26 -5.36 8.95
C ARG A 14 -10.62 -5.60 8.32
N LYS A 15 -10.79 -5.19 7.07
CA LYS A 15 -12.04 -5.41 6.34
C LYS A 15 -12.14 -6.82 5.77
N GLY A 16 -11.08 -7.61 5.88
CA GLY A 16 -11.09 -8.97 5.40
C GLY A 16 -10.24 -9.22 4.17
N TYR A 17 -9.50 -8.24 3.72
CA TYR A 17 -8.60 -8.40 2.58
C TYR A 17 -7.28 -9.00 3.04
N ASP A 18 -6.61 -9.72 2.14
CA ASP A 18 -5.30 -10.24 2.45
C ASP A 18 -4.24 -9.13 2.25
N LYS A 19 -3.01 -9.44 2.64
CA LYS A 19 -1.93 -8.47 2.60
C LYS A 19 -1.67 -7.96 1.18
N GLN A 20 -1.65 -8.87 0.22
CA GLN A 20 -1.40 -8.49 -1.17
C GLN A 20 -2.49 -7.57 -1.70
N SER A 21 -3.74 -7.93 -1.47
CA SER A 21 -4.86 -7.10 -1.90
C SER A 21 -4.83 -5.74 -1.23
N ALA A 22 -4.50 -5.72 0.06
CA ALA A 22 -4.40 -4.47 0.80
C ALA A 22 -3.34 -3.55 0.20
N TYR A 23 -2.20 -4.09 -0.12
CA TYR A 23 -1.14 -3.29 -0.75
C TYR A 23 -1.57 -2.76 -2.11
N ALA A 24 -2.21 -3.58 -2.91
CA ALA A 24 -2.68 -3.14 -4.23
C ALA A 24 -3.69 -2.00 -4.10
N ILE A 25 -4.65 -2.16 -3.21
CA ILE A 25 -5.68 -1.15 -3.00
C ILE A 25 -5.05 0.15 -2.49
N CYS A 26 -4.20 0.05 -1.48
CA CYS A 26 -3.60 1.23 -0.88
C CYS A 26 -2.59 1.89 -1.79
N SER A 27 -1.88 1.12 -2.59
CA SER A 27 -0.95 1.66 -3.58
C SER A 27 -1.69 2.57 -4.57
N THR A 28 -2.84 2.12 -5.03
CA THR A 28 -3.66 2.92 -5.95
C THR A 28 -4.23 4.14 -5.25
N SER A 29 -4.71 3.96 -4.02
CA SER A 29 -5.38 5.03 -3.28
C SER A 29 -4.43 6.14 -2.86
N THR A 30 -3.23 5.78 -2.39
CA THR A 30 -2.26 6.76 -1.90
C THR A 30 -1.31 7.26 -2.97
N GLY A 31 -1.28 6.59 -4.11
CA GLY A 31 -0.35 6.95 -5.17
C GLY A 31 1.05 6.40 -5.00
N TRP A 32 1.26 5.55 -4.00
CA TRP A 32 2.54 4.88 -3.82
C TRP A 32 2.59 3.61 -4.64
N LYS A 33 3.74 3.32 -5.21
CA LYS A 33 3.94 2.07 -5.92
C LYS A 33 5.29 1.47 -5.57
N ARG A 34 5.38 0.17 -5.74
CA ARG A 34 6.61 -0.54 -5.44
C ARG A 34 7.56 -0.48 -6.62
N ALA A 35 8.76 0.04 -6.38
CA ALA A 35 9.79 0.10 -7.40
C ALA A 35 10.69 -1.13 -7.30
N LYS A 36 11.58 -1.27 -8.27
CA LYS A 36 12.57 -2.34 -8.23
C LYS A 36 13.38 -2.27 -6.95
N GLY A 37 13.68 -3.43 -6.38
CA GLY A 37 14.44 -3.48 -5.15
C GLY A 37 13.60 -3.29 -3.88
N GLY A 38 12.28 -3.27 -4.02
CA GLY A 38 11.40 -3.17 -2.87
C GLY A 38 11.23 -1.76 -2.32
N LYS A 39 11.69 -0.77 -3.04
CA LYS A 39 11.53 0.60 -2.62
C LYS A 39 10.15 1.13 -2.95
N TRP A 40 9.63 1.98 -2.09
CA TRP A 40 8.36 2.64 -2.34
C TRP A 40 8.60 4.01 -2.93
N VAL A 41 7.94 4.29 -4.05
CA VAL A 41 8.06 5.59 -4.72
C VAL A 41 6.67 6.17 -4.92
N LYS A 42 6.58 7.46 -4.77
CA LYS A 42 5.30 8.13 -4.93
C LYS A 42 5.04 8.41 -6.41
N ARG A 43 3.86 8.03 -6.85
CA ARG A 43 3.44 8.32 -8.21
C ARG A 43 3.14 9.80 -8.33
N LYS A 44 3.57 10.37 -9.43
CA LYS A 44 3.25 11.76 -9.71
C LYS A 44 1.79 11.95 -10.07
#